data_07fad674c2cf5fcd254b78db4ad9e3d6
#
_entry.id   07fad674c2cf5fcd254b78db4ad9e3d6
#
_cell.length_a   1.000
_cell.length_b   1.000
_cell.length_c   1.000
_cell.angle_alpha   90.00
_cell.angle_beta   90.00
_cell.angle_gamma   90.00
#
_symmetry.space_group_name_H-M   'P 1'
#
loop_
_entity.id
_entity.type
_entity.pdbx_description
1 polymer ?
#
loop_
_entity_poly.entity_id
_entity_poly.type
_entity_poly.pdbx_seq_one_letter_code
_entity_poly.pdbx_strand_id
1 'polypeptide(L)'
;MKLAGQTAIVTGGGRDIGQAAALKLASEGASVAINYYSSSAGADAAVQQIKAQGGQAFALKGDLTKQDDIDALVAKTVEELGGIDVLVNNTGGLIARKKIAEMELDHWNAIMDLNLTSVFMMTKACLAHMQTGTIVNLASQAARDGGGAGAVAYAASKGAIMTMTRGLAKEIGPEIRVNALCPGMIDTDFHNVHTPDAARRGYEASVPVRRQGTVEDTANLILFLACEDSAFITGANIDINGGMLFS
;
A
#
# COMPACT_ATOMS: atom_id res chain seq x y z
N MET A 1 -8.14 4.50 -21.11
CA MET A 1 -7.41 4.86 -19.86
C MET A 1 -8.45 5.00 -18.75
N LYS A 2 -8.37 4.13 -17.77
CA LYS A 2 -9.37 4.02 -16.68
C LYS A 2 -9.30 5.14 -15.63
N LEU A 3 -8.15 5.83 -15.57
CA LEU A 3 -7.87 6.88 -14.58
C LEU A 3 -7.48 8.21 -15.24
N ALA A 4 -7.94 8.44 -16.51
CA ALA A 4 -7.63 9.67 -17.22
C ALA A 4 -8.13 10.91 -16.45
N GLY A 5 -7.24 11.87 -16.21
CA GLY A 5 -7.54 13.10 -15.48
C GLY A 5 -7.60 12.96 -13.96
N GLN A 6 -7.33 11.76 -13.41
CA GLN A 6 -7.27 11.54 -11.96
C GLN A 6 -5.85 11.68 -11.43
N THR A 7 -5.74 12.06 -10.16
CA THR A 7 -4.48 12.19 -9.43
C THR A 7 -4.38 11.13 -8.33
N ALA A 8 -3.26 10.40 -8.32
CA ALA A 8 -2.99 9.36 -7.34
C ALA A 8 -1.79 9.71 -6.46
N ILE A 9 -1.90 9.44 -5.15
CA ILE A 9 -0.75 9.37 -4.25
C ILE A 9 -0.45 7.89 -3.97
N VAL A 10 0.81 7.50 -4.15
CA VAL A 10 1.29 6.15 -3.79
C VAL A 10 2.38 6.29 -2.73
N THR A 11 2.09 5.84 -1.52
CA THR A 11 3.06 5.86 -0.42
C THR A 11 4.02 4.67 -0.51
N GLY A 12 5.30 4.88 -0.17
CA GLY A 12 6.32 3.84 -0.31
C GLY A 12 6.52 3.37 -1.76
N GLY A 13 6.34 4.28 -2.72
CA GLY A 13 6.33 3.99 -4.16
C GLY A 13 7.71 3.89 -4.82
N GLY A 14 8.79 3.89 -4.05
CA GLY A 14 10.16 3.85 -4.59
C GLY A 14 10.66 2.45 -4.94
N ARG A 15 9.92 1.36 -4.67
CA ARG A 15 10.29 -0.02 -4.99
C ARG A 15 9.10 -0.96 -4.91
N ASP A 16 9.30 -2.19 -5.34
CA ASP A 16 8.37 -3.32 -5.14
C ASP A 16 6.91 -2.99 -5.55
N ILE A 17 5.96 -3.37 -4.72
CA ILE A 17 4.51 -3.19 -4.96
C ILE A 17 4.17 -1.71 -5.20
N GLY A 18 4.74 -0.80 -4.41
CA GLY A 18 4.45 0.62 -4.54
C GLY A 18 4.91 1.21 -5.87
N GLN A 19 6.10 0.83 -6.34
CA GLN A 19 6.62 1.26 -7.64
C GLN A 19 5.77 0.68 -8.78
N ALA A 20 5.46 -0.61 -8.73
CA ALA A 20 4.61 -1.26 -9.72
C ALA A 20 3.20 -0.64 -9.76
N ALA A 21 2.63 -0.30 -8.59
CA ALA A 21 1.34 0.39 -8.50
C ALA A 21 1.40 1.78 -9.13
N ALA A 22 2.44 2.58 -8.83
CA ALA A 22 2.61 3.92 -9.41
C ALA A 22 2.68 3.87 -10.95
N LEU A 23 3.50 2.96 -11.49
CA LEU A 23 3.62 2.74 -12.93
C LEU A 23 2.32 2.27 -13.56
N LYS A 24 1.60 1.37 -12.88
CA LYS A 24 0.33 0.81 -13.37
C LYS A 24 -0.77 1.86 -13.40
N LEU A 25 -0.92 2.67 -12.35
CA LEU A 25 -1.91 3.74 -12.31
C LEU A 25 -1.61 4.81 -13.39
N ALA A 26 -0.34 5.18 -13.55
CA ALA A 26 0.08 6.12 -14.59
C ALA A 26 -0.18 5.59 -16.01
N SER A 27 0.03 4.29 -16.27
CA SER A 27 -0.26 3.68 -17.58
C SER A 27 -1.74 3.74 -17.96
N GLU A 28 -2.62 3.94 -16.97
CA GLU A 28 -4.06 4.13 -17.15
C GLU A 28 -4.50 5.60 -17.06
N GLY A 29 -3.53 6.52 -17.13
CA GLY A 29 -3.77 7.96 -17.31
C GLY A 29 -3.80 8.78 -16.02
N ALA A 30 -3.49 8.20 -14.87
CA ALA A 30 -3.35 8.96 -13.64
C ALA A 30 -2.09 9.82 -13.62
N SER A 31 -2.18 11.04 -13.07
CA SER A 31 -1.04 11.78 -12.56
C SER A 31 -0.62 11.21 -11.22
N VAL A 32 0.69 10.98 -10.97
CA VAL A 32 1.12 10.20 -9.80
C VAL A 32 2.13 10.94 -8.94
N ALA A 33 1.79 11.15 -7.66
CA ALA A 33 2.72 11.57 -6.63
C ALA A 33 3.28 10.32 -5.92
N ILE A 34 4.59 10.15 -5.92
CA ILE A 34 5.30 9.01 -5.34
C ILE A 34 6.00 9.46 -4.06
N ASN A 35 5.56 8.95 -2.90
CA ASN A 35 6.34 9.11 -1.69
C ASN A 35 7.37 7.98 -1.56
N TYR A 36 8.54 8.32 -1.05
CA TYR A 36 9.57 7.35 -0.65
C TYR A 36 10.29 7.81 0.62
N TYR A 37 10.86 6.87 1.37
CA TYR A 37 11.72 7.18 2.52
C TYR A 37 13.22 7.02 2.18
N SER A 38 13.62 5.84 1.72
CA SER A 38 15.03 5.51 1.42
C SER A 38 15.30 5.12 -0.04
N SER A 39 14.27 4.77 -0.81
CA SER A 39 14.42 4.21 -2.17
C SER A 39 14.34 5.30 -3.25
N SER A 40 15.21 6.31 -3.19
CA SER A 40 15.19 7.45 -4.13
C SER A 40 15.41 7.01 -5.58
N ALA A 41 16.42 6.17 -5.84
CA ALA A 41 16.75 5.74 -7.19
C ALA A 41 15.57 5.05 -7.91
N GLY A 42 14.82 4.21 -7.20
CA GLY A 42 13.65 3.57 -7.77
C GLY A 42 12.46 4.54 -7.95
N ALA A 43 12.28 5.50 -7.04
CA ALA A 43 11.26 6.53 -7.19
C ALA A 43 11.55 7.44 -8.39
N ASP A 44 12.81 7.87 -8.55
CA ASP A 44 13.25 8.68 -9.69
C ASP A 44 13.10 7.93 -11.01
N ALA A 45 13.45 6.63 -11.04
CA ALA A 45 13.29 5.79 -12.22
C ALA A 45 11.80 5.66 -12.61
N ALA A 46 10.90 5.47 -11.64
CA ALA A 46 9.46 5.42 -11.91
C ALA A 46 8.95 6.75 -12.49
N VAL A 47 9.36 7.88 -11.91
CA VAL A 47 8.99 9.21 -12.44
C VAL A 47 9.49 9.41 -13.87
N GLN A 48 10.74 9.04 -14.15
CA GLN A 48 11.30 9.13 -15.51
C GLN A 48 10.52 8.26 -16.50
N GLN A 49 10.19 7.04 -16.12
CA GLN A 49 9.42 6.12 -16.96
C GLN A 49 8.01 6.65 -17.25
N ILE A 50 7.32 7.18 -16.24
CA ILE A 50 5.98 7.78 -16.40
C ILE A 50 6.06 8.98 -17.36
N LYS A 51 7.03 9.87 -17.16
CA LYS A 51 7.22 11.07 -18.02
C LYS A 51 7.59 10.70 -19.46
N ALA A 52 8.42 9.67 -19.65
CA ALA A 52 8.78 9.18 -20.98
C ALA A 52 7.58 8.61 -21.76
N GLN A 53 6.54 8.16 -21.06
CA GLN A 53 5.27 7.70 -21.63
C GLN A 53 4.21 8.83 -21.79
N GLY A 54 4.61 10.09 -21.53
CA GLY A 54 3.74 11.25 -21.62
C GLY A 54 2.85 11.51 -20.41
N GLY A 55 3.04 10.75 -19.32
CA GLY A 55 2.32 10.96 -18.05
C GLY A 55 2.95 12.04 -17.18
N GLN A 56 2.26 12.40 -16.10
CA GLN A 56 2.72 13.35 -15.09
C GLN A 56 3.05 12.62 -13.79
N ALA A 57 4.22 12.86 -13.24
CA ALA A 57 4.60 12.34 -11.93
C ALA A 57 5.71 13.16 -11.28
N PHE A 58 5.73 13.14 -9.96
CA PHE A 58 6.89 13.54 -9.17
C PHE A 58 7.14 12.55 -8.02
N ALA A 59 8.35 12.58 -7.47
CA ALA A 59 8.69 11.86 -6.26
C ALA A 59 9.05 12.84 -5.14
N LEU A 60 8.63 12.53 -3.91
CA LEU A 60 8.95 13.31 -2.73
C LEU A 60 9.41 12.39 -1.60
N LYS A 61 10.59 12.68 -1.04
CA LYS A 61 11.07 12.03 0.17
C LYS A 61 10.24 12.48 1.37
N GLY A 62 9.80 11.53 2.20
CA GLY A 62 9.10 11.84 3.44
C GLY A 62 8.96 10.64 4.34
N ASP A 63 9.09 10.87 5.64
CA ASP A 63 8.81 9.91 6.71
C ASP A 63 7.35 10.05 7.13
N LEU A 64 6.50 9.12 6.71
CA LEU A 64 5.06 9.19 6.99
C LEU A 64 4.68 8.92 8.46
N THR A 65 5.66 8.77 9.35
CA THR A 65 5.44 8.87 10.81
C THR A 65 5.51 10.32 11.30
N LYS A 66 5.78 11.28 10.40
CA LYS A 66 5.91 12.72 10.68
C LYS A 66 4.82 13.51 9.96
N GLN A 67 4.05 14.29 10.72
CA GLN A 67 2.95 15.09 10.16
C GLN A 67 3.44 16.08 9.10
N ASP A 68 4.56 16.77 9.35
CA ASP A 68 5.09 17.78 8.43
C ASP A 68 5.44 17.19 7.05
N ASP A 69 5.97 15.97 7.00
CA ASP A 69 6.30 15.29 5.74
C ASP A 69 5.04 14.86 4.99
N ILE A 70 3.99 14.46 5.71
CA ILE A 70 2.67 14.16 5.15
C ILE A 70 2.04 15.42 4.55
N ASP A 71 2.02 16.51 5.30
CA ASP A 71 1.44 17.78 4.87
C ASP A 71 2.16 18.32 3.64
N ALA A 72 3.49 18.22 3.61
CA ALA A 72 4.30 18.60 2.45
C ALA A 72 3.97 17.76 1.21
N LEU A 73 3.79 16.44 1.35
CA LEU A 73 3.40 15.55 0.24
C LEU A 73 2.02 15.92 -0.30
N VAL A 74 1.05 16.08 0.57
CA VAL A 74 -0.34 16.41 0.19
C VAL A 74 -0.40 17.78 -0.48
N ALA A 75 0.20 18.80 0.13
CA ALA A 75 0.22 20.16 -0.43
C ALA A 75 0.85 20.20 -1.81
N LYS A 76 2.03 19.57 -1.97
CA LYS A 76 2.71 19.49 -3.27
C LYS A 76 1.88 18.73 -4.32
N THR A 77 1.18 17.68 -3.91
CA THR A 77 0.31 16.93 -4.85
C THR A 77 -0.83 17.79 -5.37
N VAL A 78 -1.50 18.52 -4.48
CA VAL A 78 -2.58 19.43 -4.86
C VAL A 78 -2.06 20.58 -5.75
N GLU A 79 -0.91 21.15 -5.41
CA GLU A 79 -0.28 22.24 -6.17
C GLU A 79 0.14 21.82 -7.59
N GLU A 80 0.84 20.69 -7.72
CA GLU A 80 1.44 20.28 -9.00
C GLU A 80 0.50 19.44 -9.88
N LEU A 81 -0.42 18.66 -9.27
CA LEU A 81 -1.28 17.70 -9.99
C LEU A 81 -2.77 18.03 -9.91
N GLY A 82 -3.17 19.07 -9.17
CA GLY A 82 -4.51 19.66 -9.20
C GLY A 82 -5.55 19.07 -8.25
N GLY A 83 -5.24 18.00 -7.50
CA GLY A 83 -6.18 17.37 -6.59
C GLY A 83 -5.70 16.00 -6.10
N ILE A 84 -6.60 15.24 -5.46
CA ILE A 84 -6.34 13.85 -5.03
C ILE A 84 -7.62 13.04 -5.24
N ASP A 85 -7.56 12.01 -6.10
CA ASP A 85 -8.67 11.11 -6.40
C ASP A 85 -8.40 9.69 -5.88
N VAL A 86 -7.12 9.31 -5.84
CA VAL A 86 -6.69 7.94 -5.43
C VAL A 86 -5.60 8.04 -4.38
N LEU A 87 -5.81 7.40 -3.23
CA LEU A 87 -4.77 7.20 -2.23
C LEU A 87 -4.43 5.72 -2.10
N VAL A 88 -3.17 5.35 -2.37
CA VAL A 88 -2.64 4.01 -2.13
C VAL A 88 -1.72 4.05 -0.90
N ASN A 89 -2.24 3.58 0.24
CA ASN A 89 -1.48 3.42 1.47
C ASN A 89 -0.68 2.11 1.42
N ASN A 90 0.49 2.18 0.79
CA ASN A 90 1.38 1.02 0.62
C ASN A 90 2.54 0.99 1.61
N THR A 91 2.94 2.14 2.17
CA THR A 91 4.02 2.18 3.18
C THR A 91 3.74 1.22 4.33
N GLY A 92 4.77 0.46 4.71
CA GLY A 92 4.71 -0.46 5.82
C GLY A 92 5.88 -1.44 5.83
N GLY A 93 6.04 -2.15 6.94
CA GLY A 93 7.11 -3.12 7.11
C GLY A 93 7.10 -3.83 8.45
N LEU A 94 7.88 -4.89 8.54
CA LEU A 94 8.04 -5.70 9.74
C LEU A 94 9.09 -5.11 10.70
N ILE A 95 9.98 -4.24 10.18
CA ILE A 95 11.18 -3.70 10.86
C ILE A 95 12.13 -4.84 11.26
N ALA A 96 11.76 -5.66 12.25
CA ALA A 96 12.47 -6.87 12.63
C ALA A 96 11.51 -7.88 13.28
N ARG A 97 11.86 -9.16 13.21
CA ARG A 97 11.12 -10.20 13.95
C ARG A 97 11.53 -10.20 15.41
N LYS A 98 10.55 -10.04 16.30
CA LYS A 98 10.74 -10.17 17.76
C LYS A 98 9.60 -10.97 18.36
N LYS A 99 9.91 -11.98 19.17
CA LYS A 99 8.91 -12.71 19.96
C LYS A 99 8.31 -11.78 20.99
N ILE A 100 7.05 -11.99 21.37
CA ILE A 100 6.34 -11.10 22.29
C ILE A 100 7.07 -10.95 23.65
N ALA A 101 7.69 -12.01 24.15
CA ALA A 101 8.44 -11.99 25.40
C ALA A 101 9.76 -11.18 25.33
N GLU A 102 10.24 -10.88 24.13
CA GLU A 102 11.50 -10.17 23.85
C GLU A 102 11.24 -8.77 23.23
N MET A 103 9.96 -8.43 23.03
CA MET A 103 9.58 -7.22 22.34
C MET A 103 9.47 -6.05 23.31
N GLU A 104 10.35 -5.07 23.13
CA GLU A 104 10.27 -3.80 23.85
C GLU A 104 9.11 -2.94 23.31
N LEU A 105 8.54 -2.10 24.16
CA LEU A 105 7.44 -1.21 23.80
C LEU A 105 7.79 -0.28 22.63
N ASP A 106 9.01 0.21 22.56
CA ASP A 106 9.47 1.07 21.46
C ASP A 106 9.43 0.34 20.11
N HIS A 107 9.78 -0.95 20.07
CA HIS A 107 9.68 -1.74 18.86
C HIS A 107 8.22 -1.95 18.43
N TRP A 108 7.34 -2.22 19.40
CA TRP A 108 5.90 -2.30 19.17
C TRP A 108 5.37 -0.97 18.59
N ASN A 109 5.67 0.15 19.25
CA ASN A 109 5.22 1.48 18.83
C ASN A 109 5.75 1.82 17.42
N ALA A 110 7.02 1.57 17.14
CA ALA A 110 7.60 1.82 15.81
C ALA A 110 6.88 1.04 14.70
N ILE A 111 6.46 -0.21 14.96
CA ILE A 111 5.67 -1.00 14.00
C ILE A 111 4.26 -0.39 13.84
N MET A 112 3.61 -0.01 14.93
CA MET A 112 2.28 0.62 14.88
C MET A 112 2.34 1.97 14.17
N ASP A 113 3.32 2.78 14.45
CA ASP A 113 3.49 4.09 13.80
C ASP A 113 3.72 3.95 12.30
N LEU A 114 4.60 3.01 11.91
CA LEU A 114 4.90 2.78 10.50
C LEU A 114 3.71 2.19 9.71
N ASN A 115 2.96 1.24 10.30
CA ASN A 115 1.97 0.47 9.55
C ASN A 115 0.52 0.95 9.72
N LEU A 116 0.20 1.63 10.83
CA LEU A 116 -1.18 2.01 11.18
C LEU A 116 -1.32 3.52 11.35
N THR A 117 -0.52 4.15 12.24
CA THR A 117 -0.61 5.58 12.51
C THR A 117 -0.35 6.39 11.24
N SER A 118 0.66 6.00 10.43
CA SER A 118 0.96 6.64 9.15
C SER A 118 -0.21 6.58 8.16
N VAL A 119 -0.90 5.44 8.08
CA VAL A 119 -2.06 5.26 7.21
C VAL A 119 -3.23 6.13 7.67
N PHE A 120 -3.47 6.22 8.98
CA PHE A 120 -4.46 7.13 9.54
C PHE A 120 -4.14 8.59 9.20
N MET A 121 -2.90 9.03 9.44
CA MET A 121 -2.47 10.41 9.21
C MET A 121 -2.55 10.79 7.73
N MET A 122 -2.05 9.92 6.83
CA MET A 122 -2.15 10.11 5.37
C MET A 122 -3.61 10.19 4.90
N THR A 123 -4.45 9.25 5.37
CA THR A 123 -5.87 9.25 5.04
C THR A 123 -6.53 10.56 5.48
N LYS A 124 -6.33 10.98 6.73
CA LYS A 124 -6.88 12.23 7.26
C LYS A 124 -6.43 13.46 6.46
N ALA A 125 -5.15 13.54 6.11
CA ALA A 125 -4.61 14.65 5.32
C ALA A 125 -5.19 14.68 3.90
N CYS A 126 -5.31 13.53 3.22
CA CYS A 126 -5.89 13.44 1.89
C CYS A 126 -7.39 13.77 1.87
N LEU A 127 -8.16 13.35 2.87
CA LEU A 127 -9.60 13.62 2.95
C LEU A 127 -9.96 15.12 2.96
N ALA A 128 -9.05 15.98 3.41
CA ALA A 128 -9.25 17.43 3.33
C ALA A 128 -9.28 17.96 1.87
N HIS A 129 -8.80 17.16 0.90
CA HIS A 129 -8.66 17.52 -0.50
C HIS A 129 -9.38 16.56 -1.46
N MET A 130 -9.96 15.46 -0.95
CA MET A 130 -10.74 14.49 -1.72
C MET A 130 -12.23 14.79 -1.59
N GLN A 131 -12.92 15.09 -2.69
CA GLN A 131 -14.38 15.20 -2.71
C GLN A 131 -15.03 13.87 -3.10
N THR A 132 -14.43 13.18 -4.05
CA THR A 132 -14.80 11.82 -4.50
C THR A 132 -13.52 11.04 -4.75
N GLY A 133 -13.61 9.71 -4.79
CA GLY A 133 -12.43 8.91 -5.14
C GLY A 133 -12.34 7.56 -4.45
N THR A 134 -11.11 7.10 -4.27
CA THR A 134 -10.89 5.80 -3.66
C THR A 134 -9.61 5.73 -2.83
N ILE A 135 -9.68 4.98 -1.74
CA ILE A 135 -8.53 4.67 -0.87
C ILE A 135 -8.28 3.17 -0.92
N VAL A 136 -7.04 2.79 -1.23
CA VAL A 136 -6.59 1.41 -1.30
C VAL A 136 -5.51 1.19 -0.25
N ASN A 137 -5.80 0.38 0.76
CA ASN A 137 -4.91 0.10 1.88
C ASN A 137 -4.18 -1.23 1.69
N LEU A 138 -2.87 -1.28 1.92
CA LEU A 138 -2.10 -2.52 1.96
C LEU A 138 -2.16 -3.12 3.37
N ALA A 139 -3.07 -4.10 3.56
CA ALA A 139 -3.05 -5.00 4.70
C ALA A 139 -2.01 -6.12 4.49
N SER A 140 -2.32 -7.34 4.85
CA SER A 140 -1.47 -8.53 4.66
C SER A 140 -2.26 -9.79 4.98
N GLN A 141 -1.89 -10.93 4.40
CA GLN A 141 -2.33 -12.24 4.89
C GLN A 141 -2.02 -12.44 6.38
N ALA A 142 -0.90 -11.89 6.87
CA ALA A 142 -0.54 -11.92 8.29
C ALA A 142 -1.62 -11.32 9.22
N ALA A 143 -2.46 -10.43 8.71
CA ALA A 143 -3.60 -9.88 9.45
C ALA A 143 -4.68 -10.92 9.75
N ARG A 144 -4.71 -12.03 9.02
CA ARG A 144 -5.69 -13.12 9.16
C ARG A 144 -5.14 -14.33 9.92
N ASP A 145 -3.88 -14.69 9.67
CA ASP A 145 -3.26 -15.90 10.23
C ASP A 145 -2.24 -15.63 11.35
N GLY A 146 -2.01 -14.34 11.68
CA GLY A 146 -1.05 -13.93 12.70
C GLY A 146 0.40 -13.84 12.19
N GLY A 147 0.66 -14.28 10.96
CA GLY A 147 1.99 -14.29 10.36
C GLY A 147 2.93 -15.34 11.00
N GLY A 148 4.19 -15.33 10.62
CA GLY A 148 5.20 -16.23 11.20
C GLY A 148 5.73 -15.76 12.55
N ALA A 149 6.52 -16.60 13.20
CA ALA A 149 7.11 -16.30 14.50
C ALA A 149 7.81 -14.93 14.53
N GLY A 150 7.54 -14.13 15.56
CA GLY A 150 8.08 -12.78 15.73
C GLY A 150 7.38 -11.71 14.89
N ALA A 151 6.24 -12.00 14.25
CA ALA A 151 5.49 -11.04 13.44
C ALA A 151 4.22 -10.50 14.14
N VAL A 152 4.01 -10.77 15.42
CA VAL A 152 2.75 -10.45 16.12
C VAL A 152 2.37 -8.97 16.04
N ALA A 153 3.31 -8.04 16.27
CA ALA A 153 3.04 -6.61 16.16
C ALA A 153 2.67 -6.18 14.73
N TYR A 154 3.38 -6.71 13.73
CA TYR A 154 3.06 -6.48 12.32
C TYR A 154 1.68 -7.01 11.98
N ALA A 155 1.38 -8.26 12.34
CA ALA A 155 0.07 -8.87 12.10
C ALA A 155 -1.06 -8.08 12.76
N ALA A 156 -0.87 -7.64 14.00
CA ALA A 156 -1.82 -6.80 14.72
C ALA A 156 -2.06 -5.45 13.99
N SER A 157 -0.98 -4.79 13.56
CA SER A 157 -1.09 -3.52 12.81
C SER A 157 -1.86 -3.70 11.49
N LYS A 158 -1.59 -4.80 10.76
CA LYS A 158 -2.28 -5.10 9.50
C LYS A 158 -3.74 -5.56 9.70
N GLY A 159 -4.04 -6.21 10.83
CA GLY A 159 -5.42 -6.51 11.26
C GLY A 159 -6.21 -5.24 11.57
N ALA A 160 -5.56 -4.26 12.22
CA ALA A 160 -6.16 -2.95 12.47
C ALA A 160 -6.49 -2.20 11.16
N ILE A 161 -5.62 -2.28 10.13
CA ILE A 161 -5.90 -1.73 8.79
C ILE A 161 -7.16 -2.33 8.17
N MET A 162 -7.36 -3.65 8.28
CA MET A 162 -8.57 -4.31 7.77
C MET A 162 -9.85 -3.78 8.44
N THR A 163 -9.80 -3.57 9.75
CA THR A 163 -10.93 -3.04 10.50
C THR A 163 -11.15 -1.55 10.23
N MET A 164 -10.08 -0.75 10.18
CA MET A 164 -10.12 0.66 9.82
C MET A 164 -10.71 0.87 8.42
N THR A 165 -10.36 0.03 7.45
CA THR A 165 -10.92 0.04 6.09
C THR A 165 -12.45 -0.08 6.11
N ARG A 166 -13.00 -1.01 6.91
CA ARG A 166 -14.46 -1.18 7.05
C ARG A 166 -15.12 0.02 7.73
N GLY A 167 -14.46 0.60 8.73
CA GLY A 167 -14.94 1.80 9.43
C GLY A 167 -15.02 2.99 8.49
N LEU A 168 -13.91 3.28 7.79
CA LEU A 168 -13.82 4.37 6.82
C LEU A 168 -14.84 4.23 5.69
N ALA A 169 -15.04 3.03 5.14
CA ALA A 169 -16.02 2.79 4.08
C ALA A 169 -17.45 3.19 4.48
N LYS A 170 -17.79 3.09 5.78
CA LYS A 170 -19.10 3.51 6.31
C LYS A 170 -19.15 5.00 6.61
N GLU A 171 -18.01 5.59 6.99
CA GLU A 171 -17.94 6.97 7.45
C GLU A 171 -17.88 7.97 6.30
N ILE A 172 -17.18 7.61 5.20
CA ILE A 172 -16.90 8.52 4.08
C ILE A 172 -17.53 8.09 2.73
N GLY A 173 -18.31 7.04 2.73
CA GLY A 173 -19.16 6.68 1.59
C GLY A 173 -20.46 7.53 1.56
N PRO A 174 -21.09 7.69 0.40
CA PRO A 174 -20.77 7.04 -0.90
C PRO A 174 -19.67 7.72 -1.71
N GLU A 175 -19.19 8.88 -1.31
CA GLU A 175 -18.28 9.73 -2.11
C GLU A 175 -16.92 9.06 -2.31
N ILE A 176 -16.41 8.38 -1.28
CA ILE A 176 -15.09 7.75 -1.31
C ILE A 176 -15.21 6.27 -0.96
N ARG A 177 -14.78 5.41 -1.88
CA ARG A 177 -14.68 3.97 -1.62
C ARG A 177 -13.37 3.66 -0.89
N VAL A 178 -13.40 2.74 0.06
CA VAL A 178 -12.20 2.34 0.82
C VAL A 178 -12.10 0.83 0.84
N ASN A 179 -11.02 0.28 0.29
CA ASN A 179 -10.78 -1.16 0.26
C ASN A 179 -9.36 -1.49 0.70
N ALA A 180 -9.13 -2.72 1.11
CA ALA A 180 -7.81 -3.21 1.44
C ALA A 180 -7.46 -4.47 0.64
N LEU A 181 -6.16 -4.64 0.36
CA LEU A 181 -5.59 -5.88 -0.13
C LEU A 181 -4.91 -6.62 1.02
N CYS A 182 -5.02 -7.95 1.00
CA CYS A 182 -4.31 -8.83 1.91
C CYS A 182 -3.31 -9.71 1.10
N PRO A 183 -2.14 -9.17 0.73
CA PRO A 183 -1.16 -9.94 -0.02
C PRO A 183 -0.63 -11.12 0.80
N GLY A 184 -0.47 -12.26 0.13
CA GLY A 184 0.34 -13.37 0.61
C GLY A 184 1.82 -13.12 0.37
N MET A 185 2.55 -14.15 -0.03
CA MET A 185 3.98 -14.01 -0.35
C MET A 185 4.12 -13.44 -1.76
N ILE A 186 4.54 -12.18 -1.83
CA ILE A 186 4.85 -11.46 -3.09
C ILE A 186 6.37 -11.36 -3.21
N ASP A 187 6.92 -11.64 -4.38
CA ASP A 187 8.35 -11.53 -4.65
C ASP A 187 8.81 -10.07 -4.57
N THR A 188 9.42 -9.72 -3.45
CA THR A 188 9.80 -8.35 -3.06
C THR A 188 11.02 -8.38 -2.15
N ASP A 189 11.67 -7.25 -2.00
CA ASP A 189 12.77 -7.08 -1.05
C ASP A 189 12.36 -7.38 0.40
N PHE A 190 11.09 -7.19 0.75
CA PHE A 190 10.59 -7.59 2.07
C PHE A 190 10.84 -9.07 2.35
N HIS A 191 10.54 -9.95 1.39
CA HIS A 191 10.76 -11.38 1.53
C HIS A 191 12.22 -11.79 1.36
N ASN A 192 13.01 -11.03 0.58
CA ASN A 192 14.46 -11.24 0.48
C ASN A 192 15.14 -11.04 1.84
N VAL A 193 14.67 -10.07 2.64
CA VAL A 193 15.22 -9.77 3.98
C VAL A 193 14.65 -10.67 5.07
N HIS A 194 13.33 -10.95 5.02
CA HIS A 194 12.60 -11.51 6.18
C HIS A 194 12.18 -12.98 6.04
N THR A 195 12.40 -13.61 4.86
CA THR A 195 11.93 -14.97 4.59
C THR A 195 13.05 -15.84 4.01
N PRO A 196 13.50 -16.88 4.73
CA PRO A 196 14.51 -17.80 4.20
C PRO A 196 14.05 -18.49 2.91
N ASP A 197 14.98 -18.79 1.98
CA ASP A 197 14.68 -19.45 0.71
C ASP A 197 13.94 -20.79 0.86
N ALA A 198 14.27 -21.56 1.90
CA ALA A 198 13.57 -22.81 2.18
C ALA A 198 12.08 -22.59 2.48
N ALA A 199 11.74 -21.51 3.20
CA ALA A 199 10.35 -21.14 3.47
C ALA A 199 9.64 -20.63 2.21
N ARG A 200 10.33 -19.90 1.34
CA ARG A 200 9.79 -19.46 0.03
C ARG A 200 9.46 -20.67 -0.84
N ARG A 201 10.39 -21.64 -1.00
CA ARG A 201 10.14 -22.89 -1.74
C ARG A 201 9.01 -23.71 -1.12
N GLY A 202 8.95 -23.78 0.21
CA GLY A 202 7.84 -24.44 0.92
C GLY A 202 6.49 -23.80 0.63
N TYR A 203 6.43 -22.48 0.58
CA TYR A 203 5.24 -21.73 0.20
C TYR A 203 4.82 -22.07 -1.23
N GLU A 204 5.73 -21.99 -2.20
CA GLU A 204 5.45 -22.32 -3.61
C GLU A 204 4.94 -23.75 -3.80
N ALA A 205 5.46 -24.69 -3.02
CA ALA A 205 5.01 -26.08 -3.04
C ALA A 205 3.61 -26.28 -2.43
N SER A 206 3.17 -25.41 -1.52
CA SER A 206 1.91 -25.54 -0.79
C SER A 206 0.79 -24.69 -1.37
N VAL A 207 1.11 -23.48 -1.90
CA VAL A 207 0.10 -22.57 -2.42
C VAL A 207 -0.58 -23.16 -3.69
N PRO A 208 -1.91 -23.10 -3.82
CA PRO A 208 -2.63 -23.68 -4.94
C PRO A 208 -2.13 -23.26 -6.32
N VAL A 209 -1.76 -21.97 -6.51
CA VAL A 209 -1.25 -21.46 -7.80
C VAL A 209 0.23 -21.80 -8.05
N ARG A 210 0.91 -22.48 -7.10
CA ARG A 210 2.27 -23.02 -7.23
C ARG A 210 3.36 -22.00 -7.56
N ARG A 211 3.17 -20.75 -7.16
CA ARG A 211 4.18 -19.68 -7.29
C ARG A 211 3.97 -18.62 -6.22
N GLN A 212 4.96 -17.81 -5.99
CA GLN A 212 4.78 -16.53 -5.32
C GLN A 212 3.98 -15.58 -6.22
N GLY A 213 3.31 -14.59 -5.62
CA GLY A 213 2.75 -13.47 -6.37
C GLY A 213 3.88 -12.56 -6.86
N THR A 214 3.62 -11.83 -7.93
CA THR A 214 4.49 -10.76 -8.42
C THR A 214 3.98 -9.39 -7.96
N VAL A 215 4.81 -8.38 -8.06
CA VAL A 215 4.39 -6.99 -7.79
C VAL A 215 3.31 -6.55 -8.77
N GLU A 216 3.33 -7.07 -10.01
CA GLU A 216 2.33 -6.81 -11.04
C GLU A 216 0.97 -7.43 -10.69
N ASP A 217 0.95 -8.65 -10.11
CA ASP A 217 -0.30 -9.26 -9.62
C ASP A 217 -0.99 -8.28 -8.64
N THR A 218 -0.21 -7.72 -7.71
CA THR A 218 -0.71 -6.78 -6.70
C THR A 218 -1.11 -5.43 -7.31
N ALA A 219 -0.29 -4.88 -8.21
CA ALA A 219 -0.56 -3.62 -8.89
C ALA A 219 -1.82 -3.68 -9.75
N ASN A 220 -2.11 -4.82 -10.39
CA ASN A 220 -3.35 -5.02 -11.14
C ASN A 220 -4.59 -4.97 -10.25
N LEU A 221 -4.53 -5.55 -9.04
CA LEU A 221 -5.63 -5.46 -8.09
C LEU A 221 -5.78 -4.03 -7.51
N ILE A 222 -4.68 -3.33 -7.26
CA ILE A 222 -4.70 -1.92 -6.86
C ILE A 222 -5.42 -1.08 -7.94
N LEU A 223 -5.05 -1.25 -9.21
CA LEU A 223 -5.74 -0.56 -10.32
C LEU A 223 -7.23 -0.89 -10.38
N PHE A 224 -7.61 -2.17 -10.26
CA PHE A 224 -9.01 -2.58 -10.25
C PHE A 224 -9.79 -1.89 -9.15
N LEU A 225 -9.23 -1.79 -7.94
CA LEU A 225 -9.87 -1.12 -6.82
C LEU A 225 -9.87 0.42 -6.95
N ALA A 226 -8.91 0.97 -7.69
CA ALA A 226 -8.80 2.39 -7.91
C ALA A 226 -9.77 2.94 -8.97
N CYS A 227 -10.32 2.10 -9.85
CA CYS A 227 -11.16 2.54 -10.96
C CYS A 227 -12.63 2.10 -10.82
N GLU A 228 -13.46 2.55 -11.78
CA GLU A 228 -14.90 2.27 -11.83
C GLU A 228 -15.27 0.79 -11.98
N ASP A 229 -14.34 -0.07 -12.41
CA ASP A 229 -14.58 -1.52 -12.50
C ASP A 229 -14.94 -2.13 -11.13
N SER A 230 -14.63 -1.44 -10.03
CA SER A 230 -14.95 -1.83 -8.66
C SER A 230 -15.95 -0.90 -7.97
N ALA A 231 -16.79 -0.18 -8.73
CA ALA A 231 -17.71 0.83 -8.19
C ALA A 231 -18.65 0.30 -7.09
N PHE A 232 -19.01 -1.00 -7.11
CA PHE A 232 -19.86 -1.62 -6.09
C PHE A 232 -19.06 -2.33 -4.98
N ILE A 233 -17.76 -2.03 -4.84
CA ILE A 233 -16.89 -2.63 -3.83
C ILE A 233 -16.36 -1.53 -2.90
N THR A 234 -16.78 -1.56 -1.63
CA THR A 234 -16.23 -0.73 -0.55
C THR A 234 -16.25 -1.51 0.77
N GLY A 235 -15.29 -1.24 1.64
CA GLY A 235 -15.11 -1.96 2.92
C GLY A 235 -14.57 -3.38 2.79
N ALA A 236 -14.22 -3.82 1.59
CA ALA A 236 -13.69 -5.15 1.34
C ALA A 236 -12.22 -5.27 1.75
N ASN A 237 -11.85 -6.49 2.20
CA ASN A 237 -10.47 -6.89 2.44
C ASN A 237 -10.17 -8.09 1.55
N ILE A 238 -9.56 -7.83 0.39
CA ILE A 238 -9.43 -8.80 -0.70
C ILE A 238 -8.13 -9.57 -0.57
N ASP A 239 -8.22 -10.89 -0.48
CA ASP A 239 -7.06 -11.77 -0.45
C ASP A 239 -6.43 -11.87 -1.85
N ILE A 240 -5.11 -11.66 -1.90
CA ILE A 240 -4.28 -11.88 -3.08
C ILE A 240 -3.08 -12.73 -2.66
N ASN A 241 -3.33 -14.02 -2.41
CA ASN A 241 -2.41 -14.94 -1.76
C ASN A 241 -2.26 -16.27 -2.50
N GLY A 242 -2.75 -16.36 -3.74
CA GLY A 242 -2.67 -17.57 -4.55
C GLY A 242 -3.47 -18.75 -4.02
N GLY A 243 -4.45 -18.50 -3.13
CA GLY A 243 -5.27 -19.54 -2.50
C GLY A 243 -4.64 -20.15 -1.26
N MET A 244 -3.60 -19.53 -0.68
CA MET A 244 -2.97 -20.03 0.55
C MET A 244 -3.89 -19.95 1.74
N LEU A 245 -4.77 -18.95 1.79
CA LEU A 245 -5.76 -18.74 2.83
C LEU A 245 -7.07 -18.27 2.18
N PHE A 246 -8.19 -18.79 2.67
CA PHE A 246 -9.53 -18.37 2.28
C PHE A 246 -10.20 -17.62 3.44
N SER A 247 -10.80 -16.46 3.17
CA SER A 247 -11.52 -15.63 4.15
C SER A 247 -13.03 -15.65 3.90
#